data_911f7eec2faabd38a8ef9d6baea2265d
#
_entry.id   911f7eec2faabd38a8ef9d6baea2265d
#
_cell.length_a   1.000
_cell.length_b   1.000
_cell.length_c   1.000
_cell.angle_alpha   90.00
_cell.angle_beta   90.00
_cell.angle_gamma   90.00
#
_symmetry.space_group_name_H-M   'P 1'
#
loop_
_entity.id
_entity.type
_entity.pdbx_description
1 polymer ?
#
loop_
_entity_poly.entity_id
_entity_poly.type
_entity_poly.pdbx_seq_one_letter_code
_entity_poly.pdbx_strand_id
1 'polypeptide(L)'
;GNADYHLYANDNWQDRNMDGVLNPYDIPQSEYSGGPTFHTTRFDYPVVELWKSSELIEKSLPVVGASLPYRDYADWYVINEVLSFGKKGGLISRESSLPFGAPDGWNLWAGEKRTDTDGDGMPDAWETANGTDPAKNDAMVIAANGYANIENYINSITVADRQAYLRTPLCLEATASAQNSLTLGWLNYTEGEEGVIVEMKRDGAFVEVGRTAADASSFMVEGLEPGNAYVFRVRAFSGEQYSDYTSE
;
A
#
# COMPACT_ATOMS: atom_id res chain seq x y z
N GLY A 1 -16.59 -26.45 -29.26
CA GLY A 1 -15.34 -26.92 -29.82
C GLY A 1 -14.20 -26.50 -28.95
N ASN A 2 -13.34 -27.42 -28.56
CA ASN A 2 -12.08 -27.03 -27.89
C ASN A 2 -11.29 -26.19 -28.89
N ALA A 3 -11.09 -24.93 -28.55
CA ALA A 3 -10.12 -24.14 -29.30
C ALA A 3 -8.76 -24.76 -29.03
N ASP A 4 -8.08 -25.20 -30.06
CA ASP A 4 -6.67 -25.57 -29.97
C ASP A 4 -5.89 -24.29 -29.64
N TYR A 5 -5.41 -24.18 -28.40
CA TYR A 5 -4.64 -23.04 -28.02
C TYR A 5 -3.23 -23.43 -27.59
N HIS A 6 -2.32 -22.56 -27.92
CA HIS A 6 -0.90 -22.72 -27.68
C HIS A 6 -0.48 -21.89 -26.49
N LEU A 7 0.33 -22.47 -25.61
CA LEU A 7 0.79 -21.82 -24.39
C LEU A 7 2.32 -21.92 -24.25
N TYR A 8 2.94 -20.80 -23.98
CA TYR A 8 4.27 -20.74 -23.42
C TYR A 8 4.15 -20.31 -21.96
N ALA A 9 4.61 -21.14 -21.04
CA ALA A 9 4.60 -20.88 -19.61
C ALA A 9 6.00 -21.15 -19.05
N ASN A 10 6.53 -20.22 -18.33
CA ASN A 10 7.86 -20.30 -17.72
C ASN A 10 7.91 -19.48 -16.45
N ASP A 11 8.54 -20.00 -15.41
CA ASP A 11 8.76 -19.32 -14.12
C ASP A 11 7.44 -18.82 -13.48
N ASN A 12 6.40 -19.67 -13.47
CA ASN A 12 5.13 -19.39 -12.82
C ASN A 12 5.07 -20.09 -11.47
N TRP A 13 4.97 -19.31 -10.42
CA TRP A 13 4.97 -19.79 -9.05
C TRP A 13 3.58 -19.81 -8.45
N GLN A 14 3.33 -20.76 -7.55
CA GLN A 14 2.14 -20.81 -6.73
C GLN A 14 2.50 -21.20 -5.30
N ASP A 15 2.00 -20.42 -4.36
CA ASP A 15 1.99 -20.74 -2.95
C ASP A 15 0.58 -21.18 -2.55
N ARG A 16 0.43 -22.44 -2.12
CA ARG A 16 -0.89 -23.04 -1.83
C ARG A 16 -1.20 -23.17 -0.35
N ASN A 17 -0.18 -23.20 0.49
CA ASN A 17 -0.40 -23.51 1.90
C ASN A 17 -0.92 -22.31 2.69
N MET A 18 -0.74 -21.08 2.16
CA MET A 18 -1.25 -19.84 2.76
C MET A 18 -0.89 -19.69 4.24
N ASP A 19 0.34 -20.07 4.60
CA ASP A 19 0.80 -20.13 5.99
C ASP A 19 1.49 -18.84 6.48
N GLY A 20 1.57 -17.83 5.62
CA GLY A 20 2.22 -16.55 5.90
C GLY A 20 3.70 -16.52 5.57
N VAL A 21 4.19 -17.52 4.88
CA VAL A 21 5.56 -17.59 4.39
C VAL A 21 5.53 -17.84 2.89
N LEU A 22 6.25 -17.04 2.12
CA LEU A 22 6.38 -17.27 0.69
C LEU A 22 7.29 -18.49 0.45
N ASN A 23 6.69 -19.66 0.25
CA ASN A 23 7.38 -20.92 -0.03
C ASN A 23 6.80 -21.61 -1.27
N PRO A 24 6.82 -20.94 -2.44
CA PRO A 24 6.14 -21.38 -3.64
C PRO A 24 6.82 -22.54 -4.30
N TYR A 25 6.11 -23.17 -5.23
CA TYR A 25 6.65 -24.13 -6.19
C TYR A 25 6.35 -23.70 -7.62
N ASP A 26 7.16 -24.14 -8.57
CA ASP A 26 6.90 -23.95 -9.99
C ASP A 26 5.67 -24.74 -10.42
N ILE A 27 4.73 -24.09 -11.09
CA ILE A 27 3.49 -24.72 -11.57
C ILE A 27 3.85 -25.66 -12.72
N PRO A 28 3.70 -26.99 -12.58
CA PRO A 28 3.99 -27.92 -13.64
C PRO A 28 2.93 -27.85 -14.75
N GLN A 29 3.31 -28.22 -15.98
CA GLN A 29 2.40 -28.18 -17.13
C GLN A 29 1.10 -28.95 -16.91
N SER A 30 1.12 -30.01 -16.10
CA SER A 30 -0.05 -30.82 -15.77
C SER A 30 -1.14 -30.10 -15.00
N GLU A 31 -0.84 -28.96 -14.39
CA GLU A 31 -1.79 -28.14 -13.64
C GLU A 31 -2.52 -27.09 -14.48
N TYR A 32 -2.08 -26.88 -15.71
CA TYR A 32 -2.79 -25.96 -16.61
C TYR A 32 -4.02 -26.65 -17.21
N SER A 33 -5.19 -26.07 -16.95
CA SER A 33 -6.47 -26.60 -17.43
C SER A 33 -6.67 -26.37 -18.93
N GLY A 34 -7.54 -27.17 -19.56
CA GLY A 34 -7.97 -27.02 -20.95
C GLY A 34 -7.09 -27.68 -22.00
N GLY A 35 -6.01 -28.35 -21.61
CA GLY A 35 -5.16 -29.13 -22.50
C GLY A 35 -4.45 -28.33 -23.58
N PRO A 36 -3.70 -27.26 -23.21
CA PRO A 36 -2.97 -26.47 -24.21
C PRO A 36 -1.85 -27.25 -24.88
N THR A 37 -1.50 -26.88 -26.11
CA THR A 37 -0.24 -27.28 -26.72
C THR A 37 0.88 -26.43 -26.16
N PHE A 38 1.78 -27.01 -25.36
CA PHE A 38 2.90 -26.30 -24.75
C PHE A 38 4.06 -26.09 -25.72
N HIS A 39 4.62 -24.88 -25.65
CA HIS A 39 5.81 -24.48 -26.39
C HIS A 39 6.97 -24.27 -25.43
N THR A 40 8.17 -24.66 -25.89
CA THR A 40 9.43 -24.47 -25.15
C THR A 40 10.08 -23.11 -25.43
N THR A 41 9.62 -22.45 -26.47
CA THR A 41 10.14 -21.14 -26.90
C THR A 41 9.02 -20.10 -26.81
N ARG A 42 9.35 -18.92 -26.32
CA ARG A 42 8.44 -17.78 -26.25
C ARG A 42 7.98 -17.38 -27.65
N PHE A 43 6.73 -17.01 -27.78
CA PHE A 43 6.19 -16.43 -29.01
C PHE A 43 6.83 -15.08 -29.31
N ASP A 44 6.94 -14.75 -30.58
CA ASP A 44 7.51 -13.50 -31.07
C ASP A 44 6.51 -12.34 -30.92
N TYR A 45 6.41 -11.79 -29.71
CA TYR A 45 5.66 -10.59 -29.41
C TYR A 45 6.60 -9.49 -28.93
N PRO A 46 6.21 -8.20 -29.00
CA PRO A 46 6.99 -7.12 -28.42
C PRO A 46 7.40 -7.44 -26.99
N VAL A 47 8.68 -7.32 -26.69
CA VAL A 47 9.22 -7.65 -25.38
C VAL A 47 9.01 -6.47 -24.44
N VAL A 48 8.31 -6.72 -23.34
CA VAL A 48 8.40 -5.88 -22.14
C VAL A 48 9.48 -6.49 -21.23
N GLU A 49 10.02 -5.71 -20.33
CA GLU A 49 10.91 -6.24 -19.29
C GLU A 49 10.19 -7.35 -18.53
N LEU A 50 10.80 -8.51 -18.46
CA LEU A 50 10.25 -9.67 -17.72
C LEU A 50 11.03 -9.82 -16.42
N TRP A 51 10.31 -9.75 -15.33
CA TRP A 51 10.86 -10.05 -14.02
C TRP A 51 10.71 -11.53 -13.69
N LYS A 52 11.64 -12.07 -12.94
CA LYS A 52 11.52 -13.44 -12.40
C LYS A 52 10.44 -13.46 -11.34
N SER A 53 9.78 -14.61 -11.18
CA SER A 53 8.77 -14.80 -10.13
C SER A 53 9.33 -14.50 -8.72
N SER A 54 10.60 -14.84 -8.47
CA SER A 54 11.29 -14.52 -7.22
C SER A 54 11.50 -13.02 -6.94
N GLU A 55 11.38 -12.17 -7.95
CA GLU A 55 11.60 -10.73 -7.86
C GLU A 55 10.29 -9.94 -7.82
N LEU A 56 9.14 -10.61 -8.11
CA LEU A 56 7.87 -9.92 -8.32
C LEU A 56 7.40 -9.13 -7.09
N ILE A 57 7.50 -9.70 -5.89
CA ILE A 57 7.06 -9.02 -4.67
C ILE A 57 7.87 -7.74 -4.46
N GLU A 58 9.19 -7.84 -4.54
CA GLU A 58 10.08 -6.70 -4.33
C GLU A 58 9.91 -5.60 -5.40
N LYS A 59 9.76 -6.01 -6.67
CA LYS A 59 9.70 -5.06 -7.79
C LYS A 59 8.32 -4.49 -8.05
N SER A 60 7.25 -5.28 -7.86
CA SER A 60 5.90 -4.85 -8.23
C SER A 60 5.17 -4.13 -7.11
N LEU A 61 5.26 -4.60 -5.85
CA LEU A 61 4.48 -4.00 -4.77
C LEU A 61 4.76 -2.50 -4.55
N PRO A 62 6.00 -1.99 -4.71
CA PRO A 62 6.24 -0.56 -4.58
C PRO A 62 5.55 0.31 -5.64
N VAL A 63 5.23 -0.26 -6.80
CA VAL A 63 4.76 0.50 -7.97
C VAL A 63 3.38 0.11 -8.47
N VAL A 64 2.78 -0.96 -7.93
CA VAL A 64 1.45 -1.41 -8.34
C VAL A 64 0.35 -0.55 -7.72
N GLY A 65 -0.73 -0.33 -8.48
CA GLY A 65 -1.85 0.50 -8.07
C GLY A 65 -1.52 2.01 -8.11
N ALA A 66 -2.34 2.82 -7.49
CA ALA A 66 -2.11 4.25 -7.34
C ALA A 66 -1.04 4.50 -6.26
N SER A 67 0.22 4.28 -6.60
CA SER A 67 1.34 4.29 -5.66
C SER A 67 2.07 5.63 -5.55
N LEU A 68 1.85 6.56 -6.49
CA LEU A 68 2.56 7.84 -6.57
C LEU A 68 1.58 9.02 -6.68
N PRO A 69 1.85 10.15 -6.04
CA PRO A 69 2.97 10.45 -5.13
C PRO A 69 2.82 9.80 -3.75
N TYR A 70 1.71 9.16 -3.43
CA TYR A 70 1.44 8.40 -2.22
C TYR A 70 0.35 7.36 -2.50
N ARG A 71 0.33 6.32 -1.68
CA ARG A 71 -0.67 5.25 -1.78
C ARG A 71 -1.82 5.52 -0.80
N ASP A 72 -3.06 5.31 -1.23
CA ASP A 72 -4.22 5.44 -0.36
C ASP A 72 -4.46 4.22 0.57
N TYR A 73 -5.48 4.29 1.41
CA TYR A 73 -5.83 3.23 2.36
C TYR A 73 -6.24 1.92 1.69
N ALA A 74 -7.00 2.01 0.60
CA ALA A 74 -7.53 0.83 -0.07
C ALA A 74 -6.39 0.04 -0.72
N ASP A 75 -5.50 0.73 -1.41
CA ASP A 75 -4.31 0.12 -1.99
C ASP A 75 -3.39 -0.48 -0.92
N TRP A 76 -3.17 0.23 0.19
CA TRP A 76 -2.38 -0.30 1.29
C TRP A 76 -2.99 -1.54 1.93
N TYR A 77 -4.32 -1.56 2.07
CA TYR A 77 -5.03 -2.74 2.57
C TYR A 77 -4.76 -3.95 1.68
N VAL A 78 -4.89 -3.81 0.36
CA VAL A 78 -4.63 -4.88 -0.61
C VAL A 78 -3.16 -5.32 -0.58
N ILE A 79 -2.21 -4.36 -0.48
CA ILE A 79 -0.79 -4.69 -0.34
C ILE A 79 -0.51 -5.53 0.92
N ASN A 80 -1.12 -5.17 2.06
CA ASN A 80 -0.97 -5.94 3.29
C ASN A 80 -1.60 -7.33 3.19
N GLU A 81 -2.70 -7.50 2.45
CA GLU A 81 -3.26 -8.81 2.16
C GLU A 81 -2.27 -9.66 1.36
N VAL A 82 -1.68 -9.11 0.30
CA VAL A 82 -0.66 -9.80 -0.50
C VAL A 82 0.55 -10.19 0.37
N LEU A 83 1.08 -9.27 1.18
CA LEU A 83 2.22 -9.53 2.07
C LEU A 83 1.91 -10.50 3.22
N SER A 84 0.64 -10.77 3.48
CA SER A 84 0.25 -11.77 4.48
C SER A 84 0.45 -13.21 4.00
N PHE A 85 0.76 -13.42 2.71
CA PHE A 85 0.90 -14.72 2.08
C PHE A 85 -0.23 -15.69 2.43
N GLY A 86 -1.46 -15.19 2.28
CA GLY A 86 -2.69 -15.96 2.44
C GLY A 86 -3.28 -16.01 3.86
N LYS A 87 -2.63 -15.43 4.87
CA LYS A 87 -3.21 -15.36 6.23
C LYS A 87 -4.33 -14.33 6.38
N LYS A 88 -4.31 -13.30 5.55
CA LYS A 88 -5.32 -12.25 5.50
C LYS A 88 -5.88 -12.20 4.10
N GLY A 89 -7.03 -11.59 3.97
CA GLY A 89 -7.65 -11.37 2.69
C GLY A 89 -9.05 -11.93 2.60
N GLY A 90 -9.84 -11.30 1.75
CA GLY A 90 -11.21 -11.69 1.48
C GLY A 90 -11.80 -10.86 0.36
N LEU A 91 -12.90 -11.33 -0.21
CA LEU A 91 -13.59 -10.57 -1.24
C LEU A 91 -14.28 -9.34 -0.62
N ILE A 92 -13.75 -8.16 -0.91
CA ILE A 92 -14.36 -6.88 -0.55
C ILE A 92 -15.40 -6.54 -1.62
N SER A 93 -16.69 -6.53 -1.24
CA SER A 93 -17.79 -6.26 -2.15
C SER A 93 -18.27 -4.81 -2.13
N ARG A 94 -17.89 -4.05 -1.12
CA ARG A 94 -18.21 -2.63 -0.94
C ARG A 94 -17.25 -2.00 0.06
N GLU A 95 -17.10 -0.68 -0.01
CA GLU A 95 -16.20 0.11 0.83
C GLU A 95 -16.48 -0.08 2.34
N SER A 96 -17.75 -0.12 2.72
CA SER A 96 -18.15 -0.32 4.12
C SER A 96 -17.78 -1.70 4.69
N SER A 97 -17.28 -2.61 3.85
CA SER A 97 -16.77 -3.93 4.27
C SER A 97 -15.26 -3.92 4.55
N LEU A 98 -14.57 -2.80 4.31
CA LEU A 98 -13.18 -2.64 4.73
C LEU A 98 -13.11 -2.63 6.27
N PRO A 99 -12.08 -3.20 6.90
CA PRO A 99 -11.96 -3.29 8.36
C PRO A 99 -11.99 -1.94 9.09
N PHE A 100 -11.57 -0.89 8.42
CA PHE A 100 -11.56 0.49 8.95
C PHE A 100 -12.84 1.27 8.58
N GLY A 101 -13.84 0.62 7.96
CA GLY A 101 -14.99 1.32 7.37
C GLY A 101 -14.58 2.23 6.22
N ALA A 102 -15.52 2.97 5.65
CA ALA A 102 -15.17 4.15 4.88
C ALA A 102 -14.83 5.24 5.91
N PRO A 103 -13.58 5.63 6.09
CA PRO A 103 -13.26 6.75 6.95
C PRO A 103 -14.02 7.97 6.43
N ASP A 104 -14.51 8.81 7.33
CA ASP A 104 -15.41 9.93 7.09
C ASP A 104 -15.26 10.57 5.70
N GLY A 105 -16.13 10.14 4.78
CA GLY A 105 -16.21 10.69 3.43
C GLY A 105 -15.00 10.45 2.55
N TRP A 106 -14.21 9.38 2.77
CA TRP A 106 -12.99 9.14 1.97
C TRP A 106 -12.12 10.40 1.93
N ASN A 107 -11.76 10.90 3.08
CA ASN A 107 -10.86 12.05 3.16
C ASN A 107 -9.50 11.63 2.58
N LEU A 108 -9.45 11.61 1.26
CA LEU A 108 -8.22 11.36 0.52
C LEU A 108 -7.28 12.51 0.87
N TRP A 109 -6.22 12.20 1.57
CA TRP A 109 -5.17 13.18 1.76
C TRP A 109 -4.62 13.59 0.40
N ALA A 110 -4.75 14.88 0.08
CA ALA A 110 -4.34 15.43 -1.21
C ALA A 110 -2.85 15.87 -1.23
N GLY A 111 -2.12 15.66 -0.14
CA GLY A 111 -0.78 16.21 0.01
C GLY A 111 -0.77 17.72 0.17
N GLU A 112 0.41 18.31 0.10
CA GLU A 112 0.54 19.75 -0.02
C GLU A 112 0.01 20.21 -1.37
N LYS A 113 -0.95 21.14 -1.34
CA LYS A 113 -1.50 21.71 -2.55
C LYS A 113 -0.41 22.48 -3.30
N ARG A 114 -0.03 22.01 -4.45
CA ARG A 114 0.86 22.74 -5.36
C ARG A 114 0.10 23.91 -6.01
N THR A 115 0.81 25.00 -6.30
CA THR A 115 0.21 26.12 -7.03
C THR A 115 -0.13 25.64 -8.44
N ASP A 116 -1.36 25.87 -8.84
CA ASP A 116 -1.95 25.59 -10.14
C ASP A 116 -2.88 26.77 -10.43
N THR A 117 -2.39 27.74 -11.21
CA THR A 117 -3.00 29.06 -11.34
C THR A 117 -4.26 29.02 -12.20
N ASP A 118 -4.30 28.21 -13.24
CA ASP A 118 -5.43 28.10 -14.16
C ASP A 118 -6.38 26.92 -13.81
N GLY A 119 -5.99 26.06 -12.87
CA GLY A 119 -6.80 24.97 -12.34
C GLY A 119 -6.97 23.81 -13.32
N ASP A 120 -5.97 23.54 -14.16
CA ASP A 120 -6.05 22.48 -15.17
C ASP A 120 -5.48 21.14 -14.70
N GLY A 121 -4.92 21.10 -13.49
CA GLY A 121 -4.38 19.91 -12.85
C GLY A 121 -2.89 19.73 -13.00
N MET A 122 -2.21 20.64 -13.70
CA MET A 122 -0.75 20.67 -13.80
C MET A 122 -0.19 21.78 -12.90
N PRO A 123 0.83 21.53 -12.07
CA PRO A 123 1.43 22.57 -11.23
C PRO A 123 2.19 23.60 -12.07
N ASP A 124 2.07 24.89 -11.75
CA ASP A 124 2.78 26.01 -12.41
C ASP A 124 4.27 25.76 -12.57
N ALA A 125 4.91 25.16 -11.55
CA ALA A 125 6.33 24.86 -11.58
C ALA A 125 6.68 23.80 -12.63
N TRP A 126 5.84 22.78 -12.78
CA TRP A 126 6.03 21.75 -13.80
C TRP A 126 5.78 22.35 -15.20
N GLU A 127 4.74 23.11 -15.38
CA GLU A 127 4.39 23.74 -16.63
C GLU A 127 5.52 24.67 -17.13
N THR A 128 6.00 25.56 -16.27
CA THR A 128 7.14 26.43 -16.57
C THR A 128 8.36 25.63 -17.00
N ALA A 129 8.64 24.51 -16.33
CA ALA A 129 9.79 23.66 -16.65
C ALA A 129 9.63 22.88 -17.96
N ASN A 130 8.39 22.60 -18.38
CA ASN A 130 8.09 21.77 -19.55
C ASN A 130 7.54 22.55 -20.76
N GLY A 131 7.43 23.88 -20.64
CA GLY A 131 7.10 24.76 -21.76
C GLY A 131 5.60 24.86 -22.07
N THR A 132 4.75 24.54 -21.10
CA THR A 132 3.31 24.87 -21.08
C THR A 132 3.08 26.20 -20.37
N ASP A 133 1.88 26.74 -20.39
CA ASP A 133 1.56 28.09 -19.88
C ASP A 133 0.71 28.00 -18.59
N PRO A 134 1.28 28.30 -17.41
CA PRO A 134 0.58 28.23 -16.14
C PRO A 134 -0.68 29.09 -16.00
N ALA A 135 -0.94 29.98 -16.94
CA ALA A 135 -2.12 30.85 -16.95
C ALA A 135 -3.18 30.41 -17.97
N LYS A 136 -2.97 29.30 -18.65
CA LYS A 136 -3.83 28.84 -19.75
C LYS A 136 -4.13 27.36 -19.63
N ASN A 137 -5.38 27.02 -19.32
CA ASN A 137 -5.80 25.63 -19.31
C ASN A 137 -5.49 24.93 -20.65
N ASP A 138 -4.37 24.24 -20.70
CA ASP A 138 -3.90 23.51 -21.86
C ASP A 138 -3.55 22.04 -21.57
N ALA A 139 -4.01 21.50 -20.44
CA ALA A 139 -3.84 20.12 -20.01
C ALA A 139 -4.15 19.10 -21.10
N MET A 140 -5.21 19.33 -21.88
CA MET A 140 -5.67 18.42 -22.93
C MET A 140 -5.04 18.68 -24.30
N VAL A 141 -4.15 19.65 -24.43
CA VAL A 141 -3.43 19.90 -25.68
C VAL A 141 -2.43 18.77 -25.93
N ILE A 142 -2.45 18.25 -27.16
CA ILE A 142 -1.57 17.14 -27.55
C ILE A 142 -0.16 17.69 -27.84
N ALA A 143 0.80 17.21 -27.10
CA ALA A 143 2.21 17.52 -27.28
C ALA A 143 2.84 16.80 -28.50
N ALA A 144 4.04 17.17 -28.88
CA ALA A 144 4.73 16.62 -30.05
C ALA A 144 4.98 15.11 -29.97
N ASN A 145 4.97 14.53 -28.76
CA ASN A 145 5.13 13.09 -28.53
C ASN A 145 3.82 12.31 -28.66
N GLY A 146 2.69 12.97 -28.93
CA GLY A 146 1.37 12.36 -29.13
C GLY A 146 0.54 12.17 -27.85
N TYR A 147 1.06 12.56 -26.68
CA TYR A 147 0.34 12.55 -25.40
C TYR A 147 -0.20 13.94 -25.07
N ALA A 148 -1.27 14.01 -24.30
CA ALA A 148 -1.75 15.26 -23.75
C ALA A 148 -0.75 15.82 -22.70
N ASN A 149 -0.76 17.14 -22.49
CA ASN A 149 0.14 17.75 -21.51
C ASN A 149 -0.07 17.16 -20.11
N ILE A 150 -1.31 16.94 -19.68
CA ILE A 150 -1.62 16.29 -18.39
C ILE A 150 -1.09 14.86 -18.31
N GLU A 151 -1.10 14.10 -19.39
CA GLU A 151 -0.52 12.75 -19.43
C GLU A 151 0.99 12.81 -19.28
N ASN A 152 1.64 13.79 -19.92
CA ASN A 152 3.08 14.04 -19.76
C ASN A 152 3.43 14.40 -18.32
N TYR A 153 2.61 15.24 -17.67
CA TYR A 153 2.76 15.56 -16.24
C TYR A 153 2.65 14.30 -15.38
N ILE A 154 1.55 13.55 -15.50
CA ILE A 154 1.32 12.33 -14.72
C ILE A 154 2.45 11.32 -14.91
N ASN A 155 2.89 11.12 -16.15
CA ASN A 155 3.99 10.21 -16.48
C ASN A 155 5.37 10.70 -15.99
N SER A 156 5.51 11.97 -15.66
CA SER A 156 6.74 12.52 -15.10
C SER A 156 6.89 12.31 -13.60
N ILE A 157 5.79 11.92 -12.90
CA ILE A 157 5.80 11.66 -11.47
C ILE A 157 6.56 10.34 -11.21
N THR A 158 7.58 10.42 -10.40
CA THR A 158 8.49 9.30 -10.11
C THR A 158 8.52 8.96 -8.63
N VAL A 159 9.24 7.91 -8.26
CA VAL A 159 9.46 7.55 -6.84
C VAL A 159 10.16 8.69 -6.07
N ALA A 160 10.95 9.52 -6.74
CA ALA A 160 11.58 10.69 -6.12
C ALA A 160 10.55 11.77 -5.70
N ASP A 161 9.37 11.76 -6.31
CA ASP A 161 8.27 12.68 -5.96
C ASP A 161 7.38 12.13 -4.85
N ARG A 162 7.70 10.94 -4.34
CA ARG A 162 6.94 10.32 -3.24
C ARG A 162 6.98 11.22 -2.02
N GLN A 163 5.79 11.55 -1.55
CA GLN A 163 5.63 12.37 -0.36
C GLN A 163 5.53 11.49 0.87
N ALA A 164 6.42 11.68 1.82
CA ALA A 164 6.28 11.10 3.15
C ALA A 164 5.06 11.75 3.84
N TYR A 165 4.13 10.94 4.25
CA TYR A 165 2.97 11.37 5.00
C TYR A 165 2.74 10.45 6.19
N LEU A 166 2.82 11.03 7.38
CA LEU A 166 2.57 10.30 8.61
C LEU A 166 1.06 10.08 8.77
N ARG A 167 0.63 8.87 8.45
CA ARG A 167 -0.78 8.48 8.57
C ARG A 167 -1.04 7.86 9.93
N THR A 168 -2.23 8.09 10.46
CA THR A 168 -2.69 7.42 11.67
C THR A 168 -2.74 5.92 11.42
N PRO A 169 -2.08 5.09 12.23
CA PRO A 169 -2.27 3.65 12.18
C PRO A 169 -3.75 3.29 12.33
N LEU A 170 -4.22 2.24 11.67
CA LEU A 170 -5.63 1.85 11.67
C LEU A 170 -5.87 0.51 12.37
N CYS A 171 -7.13 0.25 12.69
CA CYS A 171 -7.57 -1.05 13.23
C CYS A 171 -6.76 -1.46 14.46
N LEU A 172 -6.57 -0.55 15.42
CA LEU A 172 -5.91 -0.90 16.67
C LEU A 172 -6.72 -1.97 17.40
N GLU A 173 -6.10 -3.12 17.62
CA GLU A 173 -6.70 -4.26 18.31
C GLU A 173 -5.78 -4.72 19.44
N ALA A 174 -6.39 -5.25 20.50
CA ALA A 174 -5.66 -5.81 21.64
C ALA A 174 -5.96 -7.30 21.76
N THR A 175 -4.91 -8.10 21.84
CA THR A 175 -5.00 -9.55 22.05
C THR A 175 -4.25 -9.92 23.33
N ALA A 176 -4.90 -10.65 24.23
CA ALA A 176 -4.25 -11.15 25.45
C ALA A 176 -3.12 -12.12 25.08
N SER A 177 -1.91 -11.84 25.57
CA SER A 177 -0.72 -12.66 25.33
C SER A 177 -0.36 -13.52 26.54
N ALA A 178 -0.58 -13.00 27.75
CA ALA A 178 -0.43 -13.71 29.01
C ALA A 178 -1.31 -13.04 30.10
N GLN A 179 -1.25 -13.54 31.34
CA GLN A 179 -2.04 -13.02 32.46
C GLN A 179 -1.80 -11.52 32.74
N ASN A 180 -0.58 -11.05 32.48
CA ASN A 180 -0.14 -9.67 32.77
C ASN A 180 0.40 -8.94 31.53
N SER A 181 0.11 -9.42 30.34
CA SER A 181 0.54 -8.80 29.08
C SER A 181 -0.52 -8.92 27.98
N LEU A 182 -0.51 -7.96 27.08
CA LEU A 182 -1.27 -8.01 25.83
C LEU A 182 -0.42 -7.55 24.66
N THR A 183 -0.77 -7.98 23.47
CA THR A 183 -0.20 -7.49 22.23
C THR A 183 -1.20 -6.56 21.57
N LEU A 184 -0.79 -5.32 21.34
CA LEU A 184 -1.48 -4.39 20.45
C LEU A 184 -1.06 -4.68 19.02
N GLY A 185 -2.02 -4.74 18.10
CA GLY A 185 -1.80 -4.87 16.66
C GLY A 185 -2.52 -3.75 15.93
N TRP A 186 -1.94 -3.29 14.83
CA TRP A 186 -2.54 -2.27 13.97
C TRP A 186 -2.14 -2.46 12.52
N LEU A 187 -2.88 -1.83 11.61
CA LEU A 187 -2.45 -1.67 10.24
C LEU A 187 -1.52 -0.45 10.15
N ASN A 188 -0.25 -0.70 9.82
CA ASN A 188 0.70 0.35 9.51
C ASN A 188 0.77 0.53 7.98
N TYR A 189 0.35 1.69 7.50
CA TYR A 189 0.37 2.08 6.09
C TYR A 189 1.02 3.46 5.90
N THR A 190 1.74 3.89 6.92
CA THR A 190 2.55 5.12 6.89
C THR A 190 3.81 4.88 6.07
N GLU A 191 4.25 5.89 5.36
CA GLU A 191 5.53 5.89 4.66
C GLU A 191 6.45 6.94 5.28
N GLY A 192 7.69 6.52 5.60
CA GLY A 192 8.71 7.42 6.12
C GLY A 192 8.62 7.72 7.61
N GLU A 193 7.85 6.94 8.37
CA GLU A 193 7.87 7.01 9.83
C GLU A 193 9.13 6.36 10.40
N GLU A 194 9.58 6.89 11.55
CA GLU A 194 10.64 6.28 12.37
C GLU A 194 10.08 5.22 13.31
N GLY A 195 8.76 5.22 13.50
CA GLY A 195 8.05 4.24 14.31
C GLY A 195 6.66 4.71 14.75
N VAL A 196 6.13 3.98 15.73
CA VAL A 196 4.79 4.23 16.30
C VAL A 196 4.94 4.42 17.82
N ILE A 197 4.33 5.49 18.34
CA ILE A 197 4.21 5.76 19.78
C ILE A 197 2.97 5.03 20.27
N VAL A 198 3.13 4.32 21.38
CA VAL A 198 2.04 3.62 22.09
C VAL A 198 1.78 4.34 23.41
N GLU A 199 0.54 4.75 23.61
CA GLU A 199 0.10 5.39 24.84
C GLU A 199 -1.00 4.57 25.53
N MET A 200 -0.99 4.57 26.85
CA MET A 200 -2.00 3.97 27.70
C MET A 200 -2.64 5.01 28.61
N LYS A 201 -3.95 4.96 28.79
CA LYS A 201 -4.68 5.84 29.70
C LYS A 201 -4.44 5.45 31.15
N ARG A 202 -3.89 6.35 31.94
CA ARG A 202 -3.67 6.22 33.39
C ARG A 202 -4.21 7.46 34.10
N ASP A 203 -5.04 7.28 35.09
CA ASP A 203 -5.61 8.36 35.90
C ASP A 203 -6.27 9.48 35.05
N GLY A 204 -6.90 9.10 33.96
CA GLY A 204 -7.59 10.00 33.03
C GLY A 204 -6.71 10.67 31.97
N ALA A 205 -5.39 10.52 32.03
CA ALA A 205 -4.44 11.03 31.05
C ALA A 205 -3.77 9.91 30.26
N PHE A 206 -3.42 10.18 29.00
CA PHE A 206 -2.59 9.28 28.22
C PHE A 206 -1.11 9.48 28.53
N VAL A 207 -0.41 8.39 28.77
CA VAL A 207 1.03 8.37 28.98
C VAL A 207 1.69 7.39 28.02
N GLU A 208 2.82 7.76 27.48
CA GLU A 208 3.61 6.91 26.62
C GLU A 208 4.07 5.66 27.39
N VAL A 209 3.83 4.48 26.82
CA VAL A 209 4.26 3.21 27.38
C VAL A 209 5.29 2.50 26.51
N GLY A 210 5.52 3.00 25.31
CA GLY A 210 6.58 2.52 24.44
C GLY A 210 6.57 3.13 23.06
N ARG A 211 7.63 2.80 22.31
CA ARG A 211 7.82 3.14 20.89
C ARG A 211 8.29 1.92 20.14
N THR A 212 7.92 1.86 18.88
CA THR A 212 8.42 0.84 17.95
C THR A 212 9.48 1.41 17.02
N ALA A 213 10.13 0.54 16.27
CA ALA A 213 10.87 0.92 15.07
C ALA A 213 9.91 1.19 13.90
N ALA A 214 10.45 1.69 12.79
CA ALA A 214 9.75 1.82 11.52
C ALA A 214 9.11 0.49 11.07
N ASP A 215 8.05 0.57 10.29
CA ASP A 215 7.30 -0.55 9.71
C ASP A 215 6.68 -1.53 10.74
N ALA A 216 6.73 -1.21 12.04
CA ALA A 216 6.12 -2.07 13.04
C ALA A 216 4.59 -2.02 12.99
N SER A 217 3.97 -3.19 13.11
CA SER A 217 2.51 -3.35 13.15
C SER A 217 1.99 -3.92 14.47
N SER A 218 2.86 -4.04 15.48
CA SER A 218 2.48 -4.54 16.81
C SER A 218 3.42 -4.07 17.90
N PHE A 219 2.92 -4.09 19.13
CA PHE A 219 3.69 -3.80 20.34
C PHE A 219 3.16 -4.63 21.52
N MET A 220 4.05 -5.23 22.29
CA MET A 220 3.67 -5.96 23.50
C MET A 220 3.74 -5.04 24.72
N VAL A 221 2.62 -4.92 25.43
CA VAL A 221 2.51 -4.21 26.70
C VAL A 221 2.57 -5.23 27.82
N GLU A 222 3.52 -5.06 28.73
CA GLU A 222 3.74 -5.92 29.88
C GLU A 222 3.43 -5.19 31.20
N GLY A 223 3.39 -5.96 32.29
CA GLY A 223 3.19 -5.40 33.62
C GLY A 223 1.77 -4.91 33.90
N LEU A 224 0.81 -5.47 33.18
CA LEU A 224 -0.61 -5.20 33.40
C LEU A 224 -1.16 -6.03 34.57
N GLU A 225 -2.13 -5.48 35.29
CA GLU A 225 -2.83 -6.18 36.35
C GLU A 225 -4.01 -6.97 35.75
N PRO A 226 -4.12 -8.27 36.03
CA PRO A 226 -5.22 -9.08 35.54
C PRO A 226 -6.59 -8.56 35.99
N GLY A 227 -7.57 -8.63 35.08
CA GLY A 227 -8.95 -8.26 35.36
C GLY A 227 -9.25 -6.76 35.26
N ASN A 228 -8.27 -5.91 35.01
CA ASN A 228 -8.48 -4.50 34.76
C ASN A 228 -8.75 -4.23 33.26
N ALA A 229 -9.53 -3.19 32.99
CA ALA A 229 -9.70 -2.66 31.65
C ALA A 229 -8.63 -1.59 31.36
N TYR A 230 -8.08 -1.62 30.18
CA TYR A 230 -7.06 -0.68 29.74
C TYR A 230 -7.50 -0.05 28.42
N VAL A 231 -7.14 1.22 28.24
CA VAL A 231 -7.41 1.99 27.03
C VAL A 231 -6.09 2.42 26.42
N PHE A 232 -5.92 2.16 25.14
CA PHE A 232 -4.72 2.46 24.39
C PHE A 232 -5.04 3.30 23.17
N ARG A 233 -4.05 4.05 22.71
CA ARG A 233 -4.03 4.70 21.41
C ARG A 233 -2.61 4.70 20.86
N VAL A 234 -2.49 4.78 19.56
CA VAL A 234 -1.19 4.84 18.89
C VAL A 234 -1.17 5.92 17.83
N ARG A 235 0.02 6.43 17.53
CA ARG A 235 0.27 7.35 16.41
C ARG A 235 1.65 7.10 15.81
N ALA A 236 1.81 7.36 14.52
CA ALA A 236 3.11 7.35 13.85
C ALA A 236 3.90 8.63 14.19
N PHE A 237 5.24 8.52 14.13
CA PHE A 237 6.14 9.68 14.30
C PHE A 237 7.35 9.61 13.36
N SER A 238 7.87 10.78 13.01
CA SER A 238 9.16 10.96 12.33
C SER A 238 9.78 12.28 12.80
N GLY A 239 10.89 12.21 13.54
CA GLY A 239 11.43 13.36 14.24
C GLY A 239 10.42 13.98 15.20
N GLU A 240 10.11 15.26 14.99
CA GLU A 240 9.09 16.00 15.76
C GLU A 240 7.71 16.04 15.09
N GLN A 241 7.53 15.33 13.99
CA GLN A 241 6.24 15.22 13.31
C GLN A 241 5.47 14.01 13.81
N TYR A 242 4.16 14.14 13.88
CA TYR A 242 3.27 13.11 14.39
C TYR A 242 2.00 13.01 13.52
N SER A 243 1.50 11.80 13.35
CA SER A 243 0.14 11.61 12.86
C SER A 243 -0.90 11.94 13.94
N ASP A 244 -2.16 11.95 13.56
CA ASP A 244 -3.24 11.87 14.55
C ASP A 244 -3.19 10.54 15.30
N TYR A 245 -3.88 10.47 16.44
CA TYR A 245 -4.04 9.21 17.17
C TYR A 245 -5.13 8.34 16.58
N THR A 246 -5.00 7.02 16.75
CA THR A 246 -6.11 6.09 16.57
C THR A 246 -7.28 6.45 17.51
N SER A 247 -8.49 5.99 17.18
CA SER A 247 -9.59 5.93 18.13
C SER A 247 -9.21 5.06 19.35
N GLU A 248 -9.79 5.41 20.52
CA GLU A 248 -9.59 4.71 21.81
C GLU A 248 -10.30 3.35 21.82
#